data_b5a8ff3ccc9397d155296df2188c5cbf
#
_entry.id   b5a8ff3ccc9397d155296df2188c5cbf
#
_cell.length_a   1.000
_cell.length_b   1.000
_cell.length_c   1.000
_cell.angle_alpha   90.00
_cell.angle_beta   90.00
_cell.angle_gamma   90.00
#
_symmetry.space_group_name_H-M   'P 1'
#
loop_
_entity.id
_entity.type
_entity.pdbx_description
1 polymer ?
#
loop_
_entity_poly.entity_id
_entity_poly.type
_entity_poly.pdbx_seq_one_letter_code
_entity_poly.pdbx_strand_id
1 'polypeptide(L)'
;MNILYTRVSSIDQKTDRQRVNEKDFKIIIEDKCSGSIPFFEREGGKEILRYIEKGVMISCLSIWTIDRLGRNLRDILNTIHFFSERKIPIVFLSQGLRTIDEDNKENSITKLMISILGTVGEMEKSQIRERQLEGIRIAKFRGIYKGRQEGTVEDVYTFLNKPKNKKALDFIKKGYKLTEAAKLANVHINTMTKIKKLAFSK
;
A
#
# COMPACT_ATOMS: atom_id res chain seq x y z
N MET A 1 -7.33 25.07 11.49
CA MET A 1 -6.03 24.89 10.82
C MET A 1 -6.24 24.15 9.51
N ASN A 2 -5.76 24.68 8.35
CA ASN A 2 -5.88 24.01 7.06
C ASN A 2 -4.66 23.12 6.82
N ILE A 3 -4.90 21.84 6.49
CA ILE A 3 -3.87 20.86 6.20
C ILE A 3 -3.94 20.48 4.71
N LEU A 4 -2.81 20.46 4.03
CA LEU A 4 -2.67 19.85 2.70
C LEU A 4 -2.03 18.47 2.87
N TYR A 5 -2.74 17.43 2.45
CA TYR A 5 -2.20 16.07 2.40
C TYR A 5 -1.83 15.69 0.97
N THR A 6 -0.62 15.21 0.79
CA THR A 6 -0.08 14.76 -0.48
C THR A 6 0.40 13.31 -0.37
N ARG A 7 0.32 12.55 -1.48
CA ARG A 7 0.82 11.17 -1.51
C ARG A 7 1.45 10.84 -2.86
N VAL A 8 2.62 10.21 -2.80
CA VAL A 8 3.30 9.60 -3.96
C VAL A 8 3.56 8.12 -3.71
N SER A 9 3.59 7.32 -4.77
CA SER A 9 3.77 5.86 -4.67
C SER A 9 5.23 5.42 -4.69
N SER A 10 6.15 6.27 -5.14
CA SER A 10 7.60 6.01 -5.18
C SER A 10 8.40 7.24 -4.76
N ILE A 11 9.65 7.01 -4.33
CA ILE A 11 10.56 8.05 -3.84
C ILE A 11 10.89 9.07 -4.95
N ASP A 12 10.90 8.65 -6.21
CA ASP A 12 11.29 9.50 -7.35
C ASP A 12 10.14 10.36 -7.91
N GLN A 13 8.90 10.15 -7.42
CA GLN A 13 7.76 10.95 -7.86
C GLN A 13 7.68 12.26 -7.08
N LYS A 14 7.58 13.37 -7.83
CA LYS A 14 7.43 14.72 -7.25
C LYS A 14 5.96 15.00 -6.92
N THR A 15 5.75 15.70 -5.81
CA THR A 15 4.42 16.16 -5.36
C THR A 15 4.03 17.53 -5.90
N ASP A 16 4.87 18.15 -6.76
CA ASP A 16 4.71 19.52 -7.24
C ASP A 16 3.29 19.82 -7.76
N ARG A 17 2.70 18.88 -8.50
CA ARG A 17 1.32 19.01 -9.00
C ARG A 17 0.26 19.00 -7.90
N GLN A 18 0.57 18.42 -6.73
CA GLN A 18 -0.33 18.33 -5.59
C GLN A 18 -0.17 19.54 -4.64
N ARG A 19 0.91 20.32 -4.80
CA ARG A 19 1.25 21.47 -3.95
C ARG A 19 0.84 22.81 -4.58
N VAL A 20 -0.20 22.78 -5.41
CA VAL A 20 -0.76 24.03 -5.96
C VAL A 20 -1.30 24.86 -4.80
N ASN A 21 -0.89 26.15 -4.75
CA ASN A 21 -1.25 27.09 -3.70
C ASN A 21 -0.86 26.64 -2.27
N GLU A 22 0.32 26.00 -2.12
CA GLU A 22 0.79 25.52 -0.81
C GLU A 22 0.84 26.61 0.28
N LYS A 23 0.94 27.88 -0.11
CA LYS A 23 0.94 29.05 0.80
C LYS A 23 -0.38 29.21 1.57
N ASP A 24 -1.48 28.64 1.06
CA ASP A 24 -2.80 28.73 1.68
C ASP A 24 -2.98 27.71 2.84
N PHE A 25 -2.01 26.82 3.01
CA PHE A 25 -2.03 25.75 3.99
C PHE A 25 -1.03 25.97 5.11
N LYS A 26 -1.49 25.77 6.34
CA LYS A 26 -0.63 25.92 7.52
C LYS A 26 0.33 24.76 7.71
N ILE A 27 -0.07 23.57 7.28
CA ILE A 27 0.70 22.32 7.38
C ILE A 27 0.55 21.55 6.09
N ILE A 28 1.67 20.99 5.61
CA ILE A 28 1.72 20.06 4.48
C ILE A 28 2.23 18.73 5.02
N ILE A 29 1.44 17.67 4.84
CA ILE A 29 1.79 16.31 5.23
C ILE A 29 1.96 15.47 3.97
N GLU A 30 3.12 14.83 3.84
CA GLU A 30 3.49 14.04 2.66
C GLU A 30 3.72 12.59 3.02
N ASP A 31 2.99 11.68 2.35
CA ASP A 31 3.24 10.25 2.42
C ASP A 31 3.91 9.71 1.15
N LYS A 32 4.94 8.90 1.33
CA LYS A 32 5.64 8.16 0.27
C LYS A 32 5.31 6.68 0.39
N CYS A 33 4.09 6.31 -0.02
CA CYS A 33 3.59 4.95 0.15
C CYS A 33 2.56 4.56 -0.91
N SER A 34 2.28 3.26 -1.01
CA SER A 34 1.21 2.76 -1.86
C SER A 34 -0.16 3.26 -1.39
N GLY A 35 -1.02 3.66 -2.34
CA GLY A 35 -2.42 3.98 -2.07
C GLY A 35 -3.27 2.78 -1.61
N SER A 36 -2.73 1.56 -1.63
CA SER A 36 -3.40 0.36 -1.10
C SER A 36 -3.27 0.24 0.42
N ILE A 37 -2.37 1.00 1.04
CA ILE A 37 -2.27 1.09 2.51
C ILE A 37 -3.43 1.96 2.99
N PRO A 38 -4.24 1.52 3.97
CA PRO A 38 -5.31 2.31 4.55
C PRO A 38 -4.81 3.67 5.06
N PHE A 39 -5.65 4.71 4.93
CA PHE A 39 -5.24 6.08 5.25
C PHE A 39 -4.64 6.23 6.65
N PHE A 40 -5.29 5.68 7.66
CA PHE A 40 -4.86 5.79 9.06
C PHE A 40 -3.70 4.85 9.45
N GLU A 41 -3.27 3.97 8.55
CA GLU A 41 -2.07 3.15 8.74
C GLU A 41 -0.81 3.85 8.19
N ARG A 42 -0.97 4.91 7.38
CA ARG A 42 0.12 5.70 6.84
C ARG A 42 0.69 6.65 7.89
N GLU A 43 1.95 7.03 7.76
CA GLU A 43 2.58 7.94 8.72
C GLU A 43 1.90 9.31 8.75
N GLY A 44 1.59 9.90 7.58
CA GLY A 44 0.85 11.16 7.49
C GLY A 44 -0.57 11.06 8.04
N GLY A 45 -1.26 9.93 7.77
CA GLY A 45 -2.58 9.68 8.36
C GLY A 45 -2.54 9.59 9.89
N LYS A 46 -1.54 8.91 10.46
CA LYS A 46 -1.30 8.85 11.91
C LYS A 46 -0.95 10.23 12.49
N GLU A 47 -0.20 11.04 11.74
CA GLU A 47 0.12 12.40 12.17
C GLU A 47 -1.15 13.26 12.28
N ILE A 48 -2.05 13.17 11.31
CA ILE A 48 -3.35 13.86 11.34
C ILE A 48 -4.18 13.39 12.54
N LEU A 49 -4.21 12.06 12.82
CA LEU A 49 -4.87 11.54 14.02
C LEU A 49 -4.31 12.14 15.31
N ARG A 50 -2.97 12.23 15.44
CA ARG A 50 -2.33 12.84 16.61
C ARG A 50 -2.74 14.31 16.80
N TYR A 51 -2.92 15.08 15.72
CA TYR A 51 -3.45 16.45 15.82
C TYR A 51 -4.87 16.45 16.36
N ILE A 52 -5.73 15.57 15.87
CA ILE A 52 -7.13 15.44 16.33
C ILE A 52 -7.17 15.03 17.81
N GLU A 53 -6.37 14.04 18.23
CA GLU A 53 -6.27 13.56 19.61
C GLU A 53 -5.76 14.62 20.58
N LYS A 54 -4.86 15.48 20.12
CA LYS A 54 -4.38 16.65 20.89
C LYS A 54 -5.37 17.82 20.92
N GLY A 55 -6.56 17.66 20.37
CA GLY A 55 -7.58 18.71 20.33
C GLY A 55 -7.27 19.88 19.39
N VAL A 56 -6.37 19.69 18.43
CA VAL A 56 -6.07 20.72 17.43
C VAL A 56 -7.25 20.90 16.50
N MET A 57 -7.80 22.11 16.42
CA MET A 57 -8.91 22.41 15.51
C MET A 57 -8.45 22.41 14.04
N ILE A 58 -8.80 21.35 13.31
CA ILE A 58 -8.57 21.24 11.88
C ILE A 58 -9.80 21.80 11.15
N SER A 59 -9.62 22.90 10.42
CA SER A 59 -10.71 23.56 9.69
C SER A 59 -11.00 22.83 8.37
N CYS A 60 -9.98 22.24 7.74
CA CYS A 60 -10.12 21.55 6.46
C CYS A 60 -8.94 20.64 6.22
N LEU A 61 -9.20 19.46 5.63
CA LEU A 61 -8.19 18.55 5.05
C LEU A 61 -8.29 18.62 3.52
N SER A 62 -7.31 19.23 2.87
CA SER A 62 -7.25 19.35 1.41
C SER A 62 -6.38 18.24 0.83
N ILE A 63 -6.88 17.63 -0.26
CA ILE A 63 -6.24 16.51 -0.95
C ILE A 63 -6.36 16.80 -2.46
N TRP A 64 -5.31 16.50 -3.24
CA TRP A 64 -5.34 16.81 -4.67
C TRP A 64 -6.46 16.06 -5.40
N THR A 65 -6.49 14.72 -5.27
CA THR A 65 -7.47 13.84 -5.92
C THR A 65 -7.88 12.72 -4.99
N ILE A 66 -9.04 12.11 -5.22
CA ILE A 66 -9.60 11.01 -4.41
C ILE A 66 -8.64 9.83 -4.29
N ASP A 67 -7.90 9.49 -5.37
CA ASP A 67 -6.93 8.38 -5.37
C ASP A 67 -5.71 8.62 -4.47
N ARG A 68 -5.47 9.87 -4.04
CA ARG A 68 -4.47 10.18 -3.00
C ARG A 68 -4.95 9.75 -1.63
N LEU A 69 -6.25 9.88 -1.36
CA LEU A 69 -6.85 9.41 -0.11
C LEU A 69 -6.77 7.88 -0.01
N GLY A 70 -7.08 7.14 -1.08
CA GLY A 70 -7.02 5.69 -1.09
C GLY A 70 -7.21 5.09 -2.48
N ARG A 71 -7.04 3.78 -2.61
CA ARG A 71 -7.35 2.99 -3.81
C ARG A 71 -8.47 1.98 -3.59
N ASN A 72 -8.97 1.86 -2.37
CA ASN A 72 -10.09 1.00 -2.00
C ASN A 72 -11.26 1.89 -1.62
N LEU A 73 -12.39 1.73 -2.31
CA LEU A 73 -13.59 2.54 -2.08
C LEU A 73 -14.05 2.49 -0.64
N ARG A 74 -14.02 1.31 -0.01
CA ARG A 74 -14.42 1.15 1.41
C ARG A 74 -13.54 1.99 2.34
N ASP A 75 -12.21 1.96 2.15
CA ASP A 75 -11.28 2.76 2.93
C ASP A 75 -11.51 4.26 2.74
N ILE A 76 -11.74 4.69 1.49
CA ILE A 76 -12.07 6.08 1.16
C ILE A 76 -13.33 6.52 1.88
N LEU A 77 -14.42 5.74 1.79
CA LEU A 77 -15.70 6.07 2.43
C LEU A 77 -15.59 6.07 3.97
N ASN A 78 -14.88 5.11 4.56
CA ASN A 78 -14.63 5.07 6.00
C ASN A 78 -13.83 6.29 6.46
N THR A 79 -12.81 6.68 5.70
CA THR A 79 -12.00 7.87 6.00
C THR A 79 -12.84 9.15 5.93
N ILE A 80 -13.66 9.29 4.89
CA ILE A 80 -14.57 10.43 4.75
C ILE A 80 -15.56 10.47 5.92
N HIS A 81 -16.16 9.35 6.26
CA HIS A 81 -17.10 9.24 7.37
C HIS A 81 -16.45 9.65 8.70
N PHE A 82 -15.24 9.16 8.98
CA PHE A 82 -14.47 9.51 10.17
C PHE A 82 -14.27 11.03 10.33
N PHE A 83 -13.93 11.72 9.23
CA PHE A 83 -13.76 13.18 9.25
C PHE A 83 -15.10 13.91 9.31
N SER A 84 -16.14 13.40 8.65
CA SER A 84 -17.50 13.98 8.67
C SER A 84 -18.11 13.96 10.07
N GLU A 85 -17.97 12.87 10.83
CA GLU A 85 -18.43 12.79 12.23
C GLU A 85 -17.78 13.86 13.11
N ARG A 86 -16.55 14.26 12.77
CA ARG A 86 -15.79 15.30 13.48
C ARG A 86 -15.98 16.69 12.91
N LYS A 87 -16.88 16.83 11.95
CA LYS A 87 -17.16 18.10 11.23
C LYS A 87 -15.90 18.70 10.58
N ILE A 88 -14.98 17.84 10.13
CA ILE A 88 -13.78 18.23 9.41
C ILE A 88 -14.03 17.97 7.91
N PRO A 89 -14.22 18.99 7.09
CA PRO A 89 -14.42 18.82 5.66
C PRO A 89 -13.13 18.32 4.98
N ILE A 90 -13.29 17.36 4.07
CA ILE A 90 -12.28 17.01 3.09
C ILE A 90 -12.58 17.73 1.79
N VAL A 91 -11.58 18.37 1.20
CA VAL A 91 -11.67 19.07 -0.08
C VAL A 91 -10.74 18.37 -1.09
N PHE A 92 -11.32 17.89 -2.18
CA PHE A 92 -10.59 17.34 -3.32
C PHE A 92 -10.36 18.44 -4.34
N LEU A 93 -9.14 18.99 -4.33
CA LEU A 93 -8.80 20.22 -5.06
C LEU A 93 -8.99 20.11 -6.58
N SER A 94 -8.60 18.99 -7.16
CA SER A 94 -8.69 18.77 -8.61
C SER A 94 -10.14 18.58 -9.09
N GLN A 95 -11.00 17.98 -8.26
CA GLN A 95 -12.40 17.72 -8.60
C GLN A 95 -13.35 18.82 -8.13
N GLY A 96 -12.89 19.76 -7.31
CA GLY A 96 -13.75 20.79 -6.70
C GLY A 96 -14.81 20.21 -5.76
N LEU A 97 -14.58 19.01 -5.22
CA LEU A 97 -15.53 18.32 -4.35
C LEU A 97 -15.21 18.60 -2.88
N ARG A 98 -16.26 18.86 -2.08
CA ARG A 98 -16.17 19.08 -0.64
C ARG A 98 -17.15 18.14 0.07
N THR A 99 -16.70 17.44 1.12
CA THR A 99 -17.51 16.41 1.80
C THR A 99 -18.56 17.00 2.75
N ILE A 100 -18.33 18.19 3.27
CA ILE A 100 -19.23 18.92 4.18
C ILE A 100 -19.39 20.32 3.64
N ASP A 101 -20.64 20.79 3.52
CA ASP A 101 -20.99 22.13 3.09
C ASP A 101 -20.74 23.18 4.19
N GLU A 102 -20.92 24.47 3.86
CA GLU A 102 -20.75 25.59 4.79
C GLU A 102 -21.71 25.50 5.98
N ASP A 103 -22.89 24.90 5.79
CA ASP A 103 -23.90 24.65 6.83
C ASP A 103 -23.53 23.45 7.75
N ASN A 104 -22.34 22.89 7.66
CA ASN A 104 -21.89 21.68 8.37
C ASN A 104 -22.74 20.43 8.07
N LYS A 105 -23.44 20.38 6.94
CA LYS A 105 -24.16 19.20 6.47
C LYS A 105 -23.31 18.40 5.50
N GLU A 106 -23.45 17.07 5.54
CA GLU A 106 -22.83 16.21 4.53
C GLU A 106 -23.37 16.56 3.14
N ASN A 107 -22.44 16.81 2.20
CA ASN A 107 -22.80 17.06 0.81
C ASN A 107 -23.16 15.74 0.13
N SER A 108 -24.47 15.50 -0.03
CA SER A 108 -24.99 14.26 -0.62
C SER A 108 -24.57 14.09 -2.08
N ILE A 109 -24.41 15.17 -2.84
CA ILE A 109 -23.95 15.13 -4.24
C ILE A 109 -22.49 14.70 -4.27
N THR A 110 -21.65 15.26 -3.41
CA THR A 110 -20.26 14.87 -3.28
C THR A 110 -20.12 13.40 -2.87
N LYS A 111 -20.93 12.92 -1.92
CA LYS A 111 -20.96 11.51 -1.51
C LYS A 111 -21.33 10.58 -2.67
N LEU A 112 -22.34 10.95 -3.46
CA LEU A 112 -22.73 10.20 -4.65
C LEU A 112 -21.62 10.20 -5.71
N MET A 113 -21.01 11.35 -6.00
CA MET A 113 -19.91 11.45 -6.96
C MET A 113 -18.69 10.64 -6.56
N ILE A 114 -18.32 10.66 -5.28
CA ILE A 114 -17.23 9.84 -4.74
C ILE A 114 -17.51 8.34 -4.92
N SER A 115 -18.74 7.92 -4.66
CA SER A 115 -19.17 6.53 -4.83
C SER A 115 -19.10 6.10 -6.29
N ILE A 116 -19.56 6.94 -7.22
CA ILE A 116 -19.48 6.68 -8.67
C ILE A 116 -18.01 6.58 -9.12
N LEU A 117 -17.17 7.56 -8.76
CA LEU A 117 -15.76 7.58 -9.13
C LEU A 117 -15.00 6.38 -8.58
N GLY A 118 -15.31 5.98 -7.33
CA GLY A 118 -14.75 4.77 -6.74
C GLY A 118 -15.13 3.50 -7.50
N THR A 119 -16.41 3.37 -7.86
CA THR A 119 -16.92 2.22 -8.64
C THR A 119 -16.28 2.17 -10.02
N VAL A 120 -16.17 3.30 -10.71
CA VAL A 120 -15.50 3.38 -12.02
C VAL A 120 -14.03 2.95 -11.91
N GLY A 121 -13.31 3.43 -10.89
CA GLY A 121 -11.92 3.04 -10.65
C GLY A 121 -11.75 1.52 -10.37
N GLU A 122 -12.70 0.91 -9.66
CA GLU A 122 -12.71 -0.55 -9.45
C GLU A 122 -12.99 -1.32 -10.76
N MET A 123 -13.91 -0.84 -11.59
CA MET A 123 -14.20 -1.41 -12.90
C MET A 123 -12.98 -1.33 -13.84
N GLU A 124 -12.31 -0.19 -13.92
CA GLU A 124 -11.10 -0.03 -14.73
C GLU A 124 -10.00 -0.99 -14.29
N LYS A 125 -9.77 -1.13 -12.97
CA LYS A 125 -8.80 -2.08 -12.42
C LYS A 125 -9.14 -3.54 -12.80
N SER A 126 -10.42 -3.91 -12.74
CA SER A 126 -10.87 -5.23 -13.15
C SER A 126 -10.61 -5.49 -14.64
N GLN A 127 -10.95 -4.54 -15.51
CA GLN A 127 -10.71 -4.64 -16.95
C GLN A 127 -9.20 -4.74 -17.30
N ILE A 128 -8.34 -4.00 -16.60
CA ILE A 128 -6.89 -4.11 -16.79
C ILE A 128 -6.40 -5.51 -16.40
N ARG A 129 -6.91 -6.05 -15.30
CA ARG A 129 -6.56 -7.39 -14.83
C ARG A 129 -7.02 -8.48 -15.82
N GLU A 130 -8.23 -8.36 -16.34
CA GLU A 130 -8.76 -9.28 -17.35
C GLU A 130 -7.89 -9.29 -18.62
N ARG A 131 -7.60 -8.11 -19.18
CA ARG A 131 -6.71 -7.97 -20.32
C ARG A 131 -5.31 -8.55 -20.08
N GLN A 132 -4.78 -8.36 -18.86
CA GLN A 132 -3.49 -8.94 -18.48
C GLN A 132 -3.55 -10.48 -18.43
N LEU A 133 -4.59 -11.06 -17.85
CA LEU A 133 -4.77 -12.50 -17.79
C LEU A 133 -4.95 -13.12 -19.19
N GLU A 134 -5.69 -12.44 -20.06
CA GLU A 134 -5.85 -12.85 -21.46
C GLU A 134 -4.51 -12.80 -22.20
N GLY A 135 -3.75 -11.73 -22.05
CA GLY A 135 -2.41 -11.62 -22.63
C GLY A 135 -1.47 -12.74 -22.18
N ILE A 136 -1.50 -13.09 -20.87
CA ILE A 136 -0.74 -14.23 -20.33
C ILE A 136 -1.20 -15.54 -20.94
N ARG A 137 -2.52 -15.74 -21.10
CA ARG A 137 -3.10 -16.95 -21.73
C ARG A 137 -2.63 -17.11 -23.17
N ILE A 138 -2.68 -16.03 -23.96
CA ILE A 138 -2.20 -16.01 -25.36
C ILE A 138 -0.69 -16.28 -25.41
N ALA A 139 0.10 -15.66 -24.54
CA ALA A 139 1.54 -15.88 -24.47
C ALA A 139 1.91 -17.32 -24.10
N LYS A 140 1.15 -17.94 -23.17
CA LYS A 140 1.28 -19.36 -22.84
C LYS A 140 0.95 -20.27 -24.03
N PHE A 141 -0.14 -19.98 -24.75
CA PHE A 141 -0.55 -20.75 -25.94
C PHE A 141 0.49 -20.66 -27.06
N ARG A 142 1.13 -19.49 -27.23
CA ARG A 142 2.22 -19.29 -28.21
C ARG A 142 3.57 -19.84 -27.72
N GLY A 143 3.66 -20.45 -26.53
CA GLY A 143 4.90 -20.97 -25.98
C GLY A 143 5.94 -19.90 -25.60
N ILE A 144 5.56 -18.61 -25.61
CA ILE A 144 6.45 -17.50 -25.24
C ILE A 144 6.65 -17.47 -23.72
N TYR A 145 5.61 -17.76 -22.96
CA TYR A 145 5.65 -17.77 -21.51
C TYR A 145 6.10 -19.15 -21.01
N LYS A 146 7.41 -19.31 -20.85
CA LYS A 146 8.00 -20.60 -20.46
C LYS A 146 8.03 -20.84 -18.95
N GLY A 147 7.69 -19.83 -18.14
CA GLY A 147 7.83 -19.93 -16.69
C GLY A 147 9.28 -20.24 -16.27
N ARG A 148 9.43 -20.81 -15.08
CA ARG A 148 10.70 -21.44 -14.70
C ARG A 148 10.87 -22.72 -15.51
N GLN A 149 11.96 -22.84 -16.27
CA GLN A 149 12.24 -24.06 -17.05
C GLN A 149 12.24 -25.28 -16.10
N GLU A 150 11.49 -26.31 -16.52
CA GLU A 150 11.47 -27.59 -15.83
C GLU A 150 12.91 -28.15 -15.79
N GLY A 151 13.40 -28.56 -14.63
CA GLY A 151 14.78 -29.03 -14.45
C GLY A 151 15.80 -27.98 -14.02
N THR A 152 15.50 -26.69 -14.03
CA THR A 152 16.37 -25.65 -13.40
C THR A 152 16.28 -25.73 -11.87
N VAL A 153 16.76 -26.84 -11.32
CA VAL A 153 16.95 -26.96 -9.87
C VAL A 153 18.34 -26.40 -9.58
N GLU A 154 18.40 -25.41 -8.70
CA GLU A 154 19.69 -24.91 -8.24
C GLU A 154 20.47 -26.06 -7.61
N ASP A 155 21.75 -26.22 -8.01
CA ASP A 155 22.62 -27.23 -7.46
C ASP A 155 22.65 -27.16 -5.92
N VAL A 156 22.61 -28.34 -5.29
CA VAL A 156 22.52 -28.48 -3.82
C VAL A 156 23.70 -27.79 -3.13
N TYR A 157 24.91 -27.94 -3.70
CA TYR A 157 26.12 -27.31 -3.16
C TYR A 157 26.01 -25.78 -3.19
N THR A 158 25.61 -25.21 -4.34
CA THR A 158 25.41 -23.78 -4.52
C THR A 158 24.32 -23.26 -3.56
N PHE A 159 23.19 -23.99 -3.43
CA PHE A 159 22.12 -23.63 -2.52
C PHE A 159 22.56 -23.60 -1.06
N LEU A 160 23.29 -24.64 -0.58
CA LEU A 160 23.72 -24.72 0.81
C LEU A 160 24.80 -23.71 1.15
N ASN A 161 25.66 -23.34 0.18
CA ASN A 161 26.75 -22.37 0.36
C ASN A 161 26.31 -20.90 0.32
N LYS A 162 25.03 -20.57 0.04
CA LYS A 162 24.54 -19.20 0.19
C LYS A 162 24.74 -18.70 1.62
N PRO A 163 25.21 -17.45 1.83
CA PRO A 163 25.58 -16.96 3.16
C PRO A 163 24.52 -17.20 4.25
N LYS A 164 23.25 -16.94 3.94
CA LYS A 164 22.14 -17.19 4.87
C LYS A 164 21.88 -18.68 5.12
N ASN A 165 21.97 -19.51 4.08
CA ASN A 165 21.72 -20.95 4.18
C ASN A 165 22.86 -21.66 4.91
N LYS A 166 24.11 -21.26 4.70
CA LYS A 166 25.28 -21.75 5.43
C LYS A 166 25.16 -21.43 6.91
N LYS A 167 24.81 -20.18 7.26
CA LYS A 167 24.54 -19.76 8.63
C LYS A 167 23.40 -20.57 9.27
N ALA A 168 22.32 -20.81 8.50
CA ALA A 168 21.20 -21.63 8.93
C ALA A 168 21.59 -23.08 9.20
N LEU A 169 22.42 -23.68 8.33
CA LEU A 169 22.94 -25.02 8.49
C LEU A 169 23.82 -25.14 9.75
N ASP A 170 24.66 -24.13 10.04
CA ASP A 170 25.50 -24.11 11.23
C ASP A 170 24.67 -24.10 12.52
N PHE A 171 23.54 -23.36 12.57
CA PHE A 171 22.63 -23.40 13.71
C PHE A 171 21.96 -24.77 13.87
N ILE A 172 21.58 -25.45 12.77
CA ILE A 172 21.04 -26.80 12.83
C ILE A 172 22.07 -27.77 13.39
N LYS A 173 23.34 -27.69 12.93
CA LYS A 173 24.44 -28.53 13.43
C LYS A 173 24.74 -28.33 14.90
N LYS A 174 24.51 -27.08 15.42
CA LYS A 174 24.65 -26.74 16.84
C LYS A 174 23.44 -27.18 17.70
N GLY A 175 22.43 -27.87 17.11
CA GLY A 175 21.29 -28.43 17.85
C GLY A 175 20.15 -27.45 18.12
N TYR A 176 20.12 -26.26 17.52
CA TYR A 176 19.01 -25.34 17.68
C TYR A 176 17.72 -25.90 17.05
N LYS A 177 16.56 -25.58 17.65
CA LYS A 177 15.27 -25.90 17.05
C LYS A 177 15.11 -25.18 15.70
N LEU A 178 14.47 -25.83 14.71
CA LEU A 178 14.32 -25.28 13.36
C LEU A 178 13.70 -23.87 13.34
N THR A 179 12.75 -23.60 14.23
CA THR A 179 12.08 -22.31 14.35
C THR A 179 13.01 -21.20 14.87
N GLU A 180 13.89 -21.53 15.81
CA GLU A 180 14.87 -20.61 16.38
C GLU A 180 15.99 -20.34 15.37
N ALA A 181 16.52 -21.42 14.76
CA ALA A 181 17.56 -21.33 13.73
C ALA A 181 17.07 -20.51 12.51
N ALA A 182 15.78 -20.61 12.13
CA ALA A 182 15.18 -19.81 11.06
C ALA A 182 15.22 -18.31 11.37
N LYS A 183 14.85 -17.93 12.59
CA LYS A 183 14.90 -16.53 13.07
C LYS A 183 16.33 -16.00 13.10
N LEU A 184 17.26 -16.75 13.68
CA LEU A 184 18.65 -16.35 13.82
C LEU A 184 19.39 -16.22 12.48
N ALA A 185 19.06 -17.07 11.50
CA ALA A 185 19.63 -17.02 10.16
C ALA A 185 18.88 -16.08 9.20
N ASN A 186 17.75 -15.51 9.64
CA ASN A 186 16.84 -14.68 8.81
C ASN A 186 16.44 -15.40 7.51
N VAL A 187 15.94 -16.64 7.65
CA VAL A 187 15.39 -17.46 6.56
C VAL A 187 14.00 -17.97 6.91
N HIS A 188 13.17 -18.18 5.90
CA HIS A 188 11.82 -18.73 6.11
C HIS A 188 11.91 -20.19 6.59
N ILE A 189 10.94 -20.63 7.40
CA ILE A 189 10.89 -22.00 7.97
C ILE A 189 10.90 -23.10 6.89
N ASN A 190 10.24 -22.88 5.75
CA ASN A 190 10.26 -23.81 4.63
C ASN A 190 11.67 -23.95 4.02
N THR A 191 12.46 -22.88 4.01
CA THR A 191 13.87 -22.91 3.58
C THR A 191 14.72 -23.71 4.57
N MET A 192 14.45 -23.57 5.88
CA MET A 192 15.08 -24.35 6.93
C MET A 192 14.83 -25.85 6.77
N THR A 193 13.56 -26.24 6.55
CA THR A 193 13.18 -27.63 6.30
C THR A 193 13.89 -28.18 5.05
N LYS A 194 13.99 -27.39 3.98
CA LYS A 194 14.73 -27.75 2.77
C LYS A 194 16.22 -27.93 3.04
N ILE A 195 16.87 -27.01 3.77
CA ILE A 195 18.28 -27.09 4.17
C ILE A 195 18.52 -28.38 4.96
N LYS A 196 17.68 -28.67 5.98
CA LYS A 196 17.76 -29.87 6.78
C LYS A 196 17.68 -31.14 5.91
N LYS A 197 16.66 -31.18 5.02
CA LYS A 197 16.48 -32.32 4.12
C LYS A 197 17.67 -32.53 3.21
N LEU A 198 18.18 -31.46 2.56
CA LEU A 198 19.30 -31.57 1.63
C LEU A 198 20.66 -31.85 2.29
N ALA A 199 20.87 -31.41 3.53
CA ALA A 199 22.13 -31.57 4.24
C ALA A 199 22.24 -32.91 5.02
N PHE A 200 21.10 -33.50 5.41
CA PHE A 200 21.07 -34.69 6.27
C PHE A 200 20.29 -35.89 5.65
N SER A 201 19.71 -35.73 4.43
CA SER A 201 19.23 -36.89 3.68
C SER A 201 20.46 -37.71 3.18
N LYS A 202 20.62 -38.90 3.77
CA LYS A 202 21.45 -39.95 3.18
C LYS A 202 20.74 -40.54 1.99
#